data_15dd56ddb4720c61e0c9b28d264e13e1
#
_entry.id   15dd56ddb4720c61e0c9b28d264e13e1
#
_cell.length_a   1.000
_cell.length_b   1.000
_cell.length_c   1.000
_cell.angle_alpha   90.00
_cell.angle_beta   90.00
_cell.angle_gamma   90.00
#
_symmetry.space_group_name_H-M   'P 1'
#
loop_
_entity.id
_entity.type
_entity.pdbx_description
1 polymer ?
#
loop_
_entity_poly.entity_id
_entity_poly.type
_entity_poly.pdbx_seq_one_letter_code
_entity_poly.pdbx_strand_id
1 'polypeptide(L)'
;SLASLRKYKNPYPHANIQHRFLVVFTVLRDGKEVISSINTFLDTQNYPREKYDIAVAATQLPEEDLITLLQMPVNIVVPDKESCTKVYAIQQVMERYSPHEYDMVVIFNSDNRVVPNALDLFNNAYYSGGDSIQAHRMAENLNTSIAVLTAASEEINNHIFRKGQVTLGFSSALIGSGMAFDFAMFHEIAPTLKGS
;
A
#
# COMPACT_ATOMS: atom_id res chain seq x y z
N SER A 1 27.23 -3.79 13.05
CA SER A 1 27.89 -2.49 13.20
C SER A 1 26.85 -1.39 13.19
N LEU A 2 26.77 -0.58 14.23
CA LEU A 2 25.85 0.55 14.42
C LEU A 2 25.97 1.67 13.38
N ALA A 3 26.78 1.51 12.36
CA ALA A 3 27.03 2.52 11.33
C ALA A 3 26.05 2.50 10.15
N SER A 4 25.15 1.51 10.05
CA SER A 4 24.19 1.40 8.93
C SER A 4 22.83 2.04 9.21
N LEU A 5 22.58 2.49 10.41
CA LEU A 5 21.43 3.33 10.75
C LEU A 5 21.76 4.81 10.43
N ARG A 6 22.20 5.10 9.22
CA ARG A 6 22.09 6.47 8.73
C ARG A 6 20.60 6.81 8.79
N LYS A 7 20.21 7.67 9.73
CA LYS A 7 18.90 8.30 9.76
C LYS A 7 18.58 8.74 8.33
N TYR A 8 17.69 8.01 7.69
CA TYR A 8 17.18 8.42 6.40
C TYR A 8 16.54 9.78 6.61
N LYS A 9 17.15 10.82 6.07
CA LYS A 9 16.57 12.16 6.10
C LYS A 9 15.39 12.12 5.15
N ASN A 10 14.18 12.26 5.68
CA ASN A 10 13.00 12.51 4.88
C ASN A 10 13.30 13.71 3.96
N PRO A 11 13.29 13.54 2.62
CA PRO A 11 13.56 14.64 1.69
C PRO A 11 12.43 15.67 1.65
N TYR A 12 11.28 15.33 2.23
CA TYR A 12 10.10 16.17 2.20
C TYR A 12 9.93 16.94 3.50
N PRO A 13 9.42 18.21 3.43
CA PRO A 13 9.04 18.93 4.63
C PRO A 13 7.90 18.22 5.35
N HIS A 14 7.81 18.41 6.66
CA HIS A 14 6.68 17.91 7.43
C HIS A 14 5.38 18.54 6.93
N ALA A 15 4.40 17.68 6.65
CA ALA A 15 3.05 18.13 6.31
C ALA A 15 2.36 18.71 7.56
N ASN A 16 1.66 19.81 7.38
CA ASN A 16 0.83 20.41 8.43
C ASN A 16 -0.60 19.85 8.44
N ILE A 17 -0.92 18.95 7.50
CA ILE A 17 -2.20 18.26 7.34
C ILE A 17 -1.93 16.76 7.38
N GLN A 18 -2.76 16.03 8.12
CA GLN A 18 -2.77 14.57 8.13
C GLN A 18 -3.88 14.06 7.23
N HIS A 19 -3.50 13.52 6.07
CA HIS A 19 -4.42 12.95 5.09
C HIS A 19 -4.96 11.60 5.56
N ARG A 20 -6.09 11.19 4.98
CA ARG A 20 -6.71 9.89 5.24
C ARG A 20 -6.20 8.84 4.27
N PHE A 21 -5.84 7.68 4.80
CA PHE A 21 -5.31 6.56 4.04
C PHE A 21 -6.25 5.35 4.03
N LEU A 22 -6.37 4.71 2.87
CA LEU A 22 -6.74 3.32 2.78
C LEU A 22 -5.46 2.49 2.64
N VAL A 23 -5.17 1.66 3.63
CA VAL A 23 -4.01 0.75 3.60
C VAL A 23 -4.49 -0.63 3.13
N VAL A 24 -4.01 -1.08 1.98
CA VAL A 24 -4.41 -2.35 1.38
C VAL A 24 -3.31 -3.38 1.55
N PHE A 25 -3.60 -4.47 2.25
CA PHE A 25 -2.75 -5.65 2.26
C PHE A 25 -3.29 -6.67 1.27
N THR A 26 -2.44 -7.13 0.36
CA THR A 26 -2.77 -8.20 -0.58
C THR A 26 -2.19 -9.51 -0.11
N VAL A 27 -3.00 -10.56 -0.06
CA VAL A 27 -2.58 -11.88 0.40
C VAL A 27 -3.14 -12.99 -0.49
N LEU A 28 -2.30 -13.97 -0.78
CA LEU A 28 -2.67 -15.19 -1.50
C LEU A 28 -2.23 -16.39 -0.67
N ARG A 29 -3.19 -17.14 -0.16
CA ARG A 29 -3.04 -18.42 0.56
C ARG A 29 -2.39 -18.38 1.95
N ASP A 30 -1.50 -17.46 2.26
CA ASP A 30 -0.81 -17.39 3.55
C ASP A 30 -1.41 -16.29 4.45
N GLY A 31 -2.48 -16.65 5.16
CA GLY A 31 -3.15 -15.73 6.07
C GLY A 31 -2.33 -15.43 7.33
N LYS A 32 -1.49 -16.35 7.78
CA LYS A 32 -0.69 -16.16 9.00
C LYS A 32 0.32 -15.04 8.82
N GLU A 33 0.91 -14.96 7.63
CA GLU A 33 1.87 -13.92 7.30
C GLU A 33 1.23 -12.53 7.29
N VAL A 34 0.08 -12.37 6.62
CA VAL A 34 -0.63 -11.08 6.58
C VAL A 34 -1.15 -10.68 7.96
N ILE A 35 -1.65 -11.61 8.77
CA ILE A 35 -2.08 -11.36 10.16
C ILE A 35 -0.91 -10.81 10.98
N SER A 36 0.27 -11.43 10.88
CA SER A 36 1.48 -10.96 11.55
C SER A 36 1.89 -9.56 11.09
N SER A 37 1.86 -9.30 9.78
CA SER A 37 2.21 -8.02 9.19
C SER A 37 1.25 -6.91 9.63
N ILE A 38 -0.05 -7.18 9.65
CA ILE A 38 -1.06 -6.21 10.09
C ILE A 38 -0.94 -5.90 11.58
N ASN A 39 -0.74 -6.93 12.43
CA ASN A 39 -0.53 -6.71 13.86
C ASN A 39 0.70 -5.83 14.10
N THR A 40 1.83 -6.14 13.46
CA THR A 40 3.02 -5.30 13.54
C THR A 40 2.76 -3.88 13.05
N PHE A 41 2.02 -3.73 11.96
CA PHE A 41 1.66 -2.41 11.43
C PHE A 41 0.81 -1.62 12.43
N LEU A 42 -0.25 -2.21 12.98
CA LEU A 42 -1.13 -1.57 13.96
C LEU A 42 -0.38 -1.16 15.24
N ASP A 43 0.55 -2.00 15.69
CA ASP A 43 1.33 -1.77 16.92
C ASP A 43 2.41 -0.70 16.75
N THR A 44 2.91 -0.51 15.55
CA THR A 44 4.12 0.30 15.33
C THR A 44 3.90 1.62 14.60
N GLN A 45 2.78 1.80 13.87
CA GLN A 45 2.57 3.06 13.14
C GLN A 45 2.35 4.25 14.07
N ASN A 46 3.10 5.32 13.80
CA ASN A 46 3.00 6.57 14.53
C ASN A 46 1.91 7.52 13.99
N TYR A 47 1.17 7.09 12.96
CA TYR A 47 0.10 7.87 12.35
C TYR A 47 -1.21 7.75 13.13
N PRO A 48 -2.03 8.81 13.27
CA PRO A 48 -3.28 8.74 14.02
C PRO A 48 -4.22 7.64 13.51
N ARG A 49 -4.69 6.79 14.41
CA ARG A 49 -5.47 5.59 14.05
C ARG A 49 -6.78 5.93 13.30
N GLU A 50 -7.40 7.05 13.64
CA GLU A 50 -8.62 7.55 12.97
C GLU A 50 -8.38 8.10 11.55
N LYS A 51 -7.13 8.20 11.14
CA LYS A 51 -6.74 8.71 9.83
C LYS A 51 -6.43 7.61 8.81
N TYR A 52 -6.57 6.35 9.18
CA TYR A 52 -6.41 5.26 8.22
C TYR A 52 -7.32 4.08 8.52
N ASP A 53 -7.75 3.41 7.47
CA ASP A 53 -8.40 2.11 7.51
C ASP A 53 -7.57 1.07 6.79
N ILE A 54 -7.70 -0.19 7.21
CA ILE A 54 -6.99 -1.31 6.60
C ILE A 54 -8.00 -2.18 5.87
N ALA A 55 -7.73 -2.45 4.60
CA ALA A 55 -8.42 -3.44 3.80
C ALA A 55 -7.50 -4.61 3.48
N VAL A 56 -8.03 -5.82 3.55
CA VAL A 56 -7.31 -7.05 3.20
C VAL A 56 -7.95 -7.65 1.96
N ALA A 57 -7.21 -7.65 0.86
CA ALA A 57 -7.59 -8.39 -0.36
C ALA A 57 -7.22 -9.86 -0.18
N ALA A 58 -8.17 -10.64 0.35
CA ALA A 58 -7.97 -12.01 0.80
C ALA A 58 -8.29 -13.01 -0.31
N THR A 59 -7.26 -13.57 -0.96
CA THR A 59 -7.41 -14.56 -2.03
C THR A 59 -7.04 -15.96 -1.53
N GLN A 60 -7.99 -16.90 -1.61
CA GLN A 60 -7.77 -18.32 -1.27
C GLN A 60 -7.21 -18.55 0.15
N LEU A 61 -7.67 -17.78 1.13
CA LEU A 61 -7.25 -17.98 2.51
C LEU A 61 -7.98 -19.17 3.16
N PRO A 62 -7.29 -19.90 4.05
CA PRO A 62 -7.92 -20.85 4.95
C PRO A 62 -9.01 -20.18 5.80
N GLU A 63 -10.08 -20.93 6.09
CA GLU A 63 -11.20 -20.43 6.91
C GLU A 63 -10.75 -19.94 8.29
N GLU A 64 -9.81 -20.64 8.92
CA GLU A 64 -9.24 -20.26 10.22
C GLU A 64 -8.56 -18.90 10.21
N ASP A 65 -7.87 -18.56 9.12
CA ASP A 65 -7.21 -17.28 8.94
C ASP A 65 -8.23 -16.17 8.67
N LEU A 66 -9.30 -16.46 7.91
CA LEU A 66 -10.40 -15.51 7.70
C LEU A 66 -11.12 -15.21 9.02
N ILE A 67 -11.39 -16.21 9.85
CA ILE A 67 -11.99 -16.03 11.18
C ILE A 67 -11.11 -15.12 12.06
N THR A 68 -9.80 -15.32 12.01
CA THR A 68 -8.86 -14.49 12.77
C THR A 68 -8.88 -13.05 12.26
N LEU A 69 -8.85 -12.83 10.94
CA LEU A 69 -8.92 -11.49 10.34
C LEU A 69 -10.24 -10.76 10.66
N LEU A 70 -11.37 -11.49 10.76
CA LEU A 70 -12.66 -10.92 11.14
C LEU A 70 -12.69 -10.36 12.56
N GLN A 71 -11.78 -10.80 13.43
CA GLN A 71 -11.64 -10.28 14.80
C GLN A 71 -10.70 -9.07 14.87
N MET A 72 -10.02 -8.74 13.79
CA MET A 72 -9.11 -7.60 13.70
C MET A 72 -9.84 -6.34 13.17
N PRO A 73 -9.32 -5.14 13.46
CA PRO A 73 -9.91 -3.89 12.96
C PRO A 73 -9.56 -3.65 11.49
N VAL A 74 -9.97 -4.57 10.62
CA VAL A 74 -9.72 -4.55 9.17
C VAL A 74 -10.98 -4.86 8.38
N ASN A 75 -11.04 -4.36 7.16
CA ASN A 75 -12.09 -4.68 6.20
C ASN A 75 -11.61 -5.81 5.27
N ILE A 76 -12.29 -6.94 5.26
CA ILE A 76 -11.91 -8.07 4.42
C ILE A 76 -12.68 -8.01 3.11
N VAL A 77 -11.96 -8.08 2.01
CA VAL A 77 -12.51 -8.19 0.66
C VAL A 77 -12.05 -9.52 0.07
N VAL A 78 -12.99 -10.44 -0.09
CA VAL A 78 -12.76 -11.72 -0.77
C VAL A 78 -13.20 -11.53 -2.21
N PRO A 79 -12.29 -11.64 -3.19
CA PRO A 79 -12.66 -11.58 -4.60
C PRO A 79 -13.65 -12.67 -4.99
N ASP A 80 -14.55 -12.35 -5.92
CA ASP A 80 -15.59 -13.27 -6.40
C ASP A 80 -15.07 -14.44 -7.25
N LYS A 81 -13.80 -14.40 -7.66
CA LYS A 81 -13.11 -15.44 -8.42
C LYS A 81 -12.12 -16.21 -7.55
N GLU A 82 -12.22 -17.53 -7.55
CA GLU A 82 -11.32 -18.42 -6.80
C GLU A 82 -9.85 -18.26 -7.22
N SER A 83 -9.60 -18.07 -8.51
CA SER A 83 -8.26 -17.79 -9.04
C SER A 83 -8.23 -16.42 -9.65
N CYS A 84 -7.67 -15.46 -8.93
CA CYS A 84 -7.57 -14.09 -9.40
C CYS A 84 -6.15 -13.56 -9.27
N THR A 85 -5.82 -12.60 -10.12
CA THR A 85 -4.56 -11.87 -10.04
C THR A 85 -4.59 -10.88 -8.87
N LYS A 86 -3.42 -10.48 -8.38
CA LYS A 86 -3.29 -9.40 -7.41
C LYS A 86 -4.00 -8.12 -7.87
N VAL A 87 -3.89 -7.79 -9.14
CA VAL A 87 -4.54 -6.62 -9.75
C VAL A 87 -6.05 -6.72 -9.58
N TYR A 88 -6.64 -7.87 -9.93
CA TYR A 88 -8.08 -8.09 -9.78
C TYR A 88 -8.53 -7.96 -8.32
N ALA A 89 -7.77 -8.52 -7.39
CA ALA A 89 -8.06 -8.41 -5.95
C ALA A 89 -8.05 -6.95 -5.48
N ILE A 90 -7.10 -6.14 -5.97
CA ILE A 90 -7.04 -4.70 -5.67
C ILE A 90 -8.24 -3.96 -6.30
N GLN A 91 -8.63 -4.29 -7.54
CA GLN A 91 -9.82 -3.72 -8.18
C GLN A 91 -11.06 -3.96 -7.33
N GLN A 92 -11.24 -5.18 -6.82
CA GLN A 92 -12.36 -5.53 -5.94
C GLN A 92 -12.34 -4.75 -4.62
N VAL A 93 -11.17 -4.43 -4.09
CA VAL A 93 -11.04 -3.54 -2.93
C VAL A 93 -11.50 -2.14 -3.31
N MET A 94 -10.99 -1.58 -4.41
CA MET A 94 -11.33 -0.20 -4.82
C MET A 94 -12.82 -0.01 -5.11
N GLU A 95 -13.51 -1.01 -5.65
CA GLU A 95 -14.96 -0.99 -5.90
C GLU A 95 -15.81 -0.85 -4.63
N ARG A 96 -15.25 -1.15 -3.45
CA ARG A 96 -15.96 -1.05 -2.16
C ARG A 96 -16.05 0.36 -1.61
N TYR A 97 -15.26 1.30 -2.15
CA TYR A 97 -15.12 2.65 -1.63
C TYR A 97 -15.48 3.69 -2.69
N SER A 98 -15.99 4.83 -2.25
CA SER A 98 -16.26 5.96 -3.15
C SER A 98 -14.96 6.73 -3.48
N PRO A 99 -14.85 7.40 -4.64
CA PRO A 99 -13.62 8.07 -5.08
C PRO A 99 -13.06 9.15 -4.15
N HIS A 100 -13.86 9.63 -3.21
CA HIS A 100 -13.49 10.73 -2.30
C HIS A 100 -13.47 10.33 -0.83
N GLU A 101 -13.46 9.02 -0.56
CA GLU A 101 -13.53 8.51 0.81
C GLU A 101 -12.19 8.64 1.56
N TYR A 102 -11.10 8.55 0.82
CA TYR A 102 -9.73 8.73 1.32
C TYR A 102 -8.97 9.73 0.44
N ASP A 103 -7.84 10.20 0.95
CA ASP A 103 -6.90 11.03 0.19
C ASP A 103 -5.88 10.17 -0.56
N MET A 104 -5.43 9.09 0.07
CA MET A 104 -4.44 8.17 -0.48
C MET A 104 -4.81 6.71 -0.31
N VAL A 105 -4.34 5.86 -1.22
CA VAL A 105 -4.27 4.41 -1.05
C VAL A 105 -2.82 3.96 -1.01
N VAL A 106 -2.50 3.07 -0.08
CA VAL A 106 -1.17 2.43 0.04
C VAL A 106 -1.33 0.93 -0.07
N ILE A 107 -0.51 0.29 -0.91
CA ILE A 107 -0.62 -1.14 -1.19
C ILE A 107 0.63 -1.86 -0.68
N PHE A 108 0.42 -2.85 0.20
CA PHE A 108 1.44 -3.74 0.74
C PHE A 108 1.16 -5.20 0.38
N ASN A 109 2.20 -5.99 0.25
CA ASN A 109 2.07 -7.45 0.21
C ASN A 109 2.02 -8.01 1.64
N SER A 110 1.55 -9.24 1.77
CA SER A 110 1.47 -9.97 3.05
C SER A 110 2.80 -10.09 3.77
N ASP A 111 3.91 -10.19 3.03
CA ASP A 111 5.28 -10.36 3.55
C ASP A 111 5.96 -9.04 3.95
N ASN A 112 5.27 -7.92 3.86
CA ASN A 112 5.90 -6.64 4.12
C ASN A 112 5.98 -6.28 5.60
N ARG A 113 7.18 -6.01 6.06
CA ARG A 113 7.42 -5.29 7.30
C ARG A 113 7.51 -3.80 7.01
N VAL A 114 6.56 -3.06 7.54
CA VAL A 114 6.44 -1.62 7.29
C VAL A 114 7.10 -0.85 8.42
N VAL A 115 7.92 0.14 8.08
CA VAL A 115 8.57 0.99 9.10
C VAL A 115 7.54 1.79 9.90
N PRO A 116 7.79 2.09 11.19
CA PRO A 116 6.81 2.72 12.08
C PRO A 116 6.26 4.08 11.63
N ASN A 117 7.02 4.81 10.83
CA ASN A 117 6.66 6.14 10.34
C ASN A 117 6.28 6.16 8.84
N ALA A 118 5.92 5.01 8.28
CA ALA A 118 5.64 4.89 6.84
C ALA A 118 4.51 5.83 6.38
N LEU A 119 3.38 5.84 7.09
CA LEU A 119 2.25 6.71 6.72
C LEU A 119 2.59 8.19 6.84
N ASP A 120 3.38 8.57 7.84
CA ASP A 120 3.86 9.94 7.97
C ASP A 120 4.76 10.37 6.79
N LEU A 121 5.65 9.47 6.37
CA LEU A 121 6.49 9.70 5.20
C LEU A 121 5.68 9.81 3.89
N PHE A 122 4.69 8.95 3.69
CA PHE A 122 3.77 9.06 2.55
C PHE A 122 2.97 10.36 2.60
N ASN A 123 2.49 10.74 3.77
CA ASN A 123 1.77 11.98 3.97
C ASN A 123 2.61 13.22 3.59
N ASN A 124 3.87 13.25 4.01
CA ASN A 124 4.78 14.35 3.69
C ASN A 124 5.07 14.42 2.19
N ALA A 125 5.26 13.29 1.53
CA ALA A 125 5.47 13.22 0.09
C ALA A 125 4.22 13.66 -0.69
N TYR A 126 3.05 13.23 -0.29
CA TYR A 126 1.78 13.62 -0.90
C TYR A 126 1.50 15.11 -0.73
N TYR A 127 1.69 15.65 0.48
CA TYR A 127 1.57 17.09 0.77
C TYR A 127 2.51 17.93 -0.08
N SER A 128 3.66 17.38 -0.46
CA SER A 128 4.64 18.03 -1.35
C SER A 128 4.31 17.89 -2.85
N GLY A 129 3.17 17.29 -3.20
CA GLY A 129 2.66 17.17 -4.56
C GLY A 129 2.93 15.83 -5.24
N GLY A 130 3.28 14.79 -4.50
CA GLY A 130 3.47 13.44 -5.03
C GLY A 130 2.15 12.70 -5.20
N ASP A 131 1.71 12.44 -6.43
CA ASP A 131 0.48 11.69 -6.74
C ASP A 131 0.68 10.19 -6.72
N SER A 132 1.92 9.73 -6.85
CA SER A 132 2.33 8.34 -6.86
C SER A 132 3.71 8.22 -6.22
N ILE A 133 3.82 7.37 -5.21
CA ILE A 133 5.00 7.29 -4.35
C ILE A 133 5.35 5.82 -4.17
N GLN A 134 6.62 5.47 -4.35
CA GLN A 134 7.09 4.11 -4.14
C GLN A 134 8.03 4.04 -2.94
N ALA A 135 7.77 3.07 -2.05
CA ALA A 135 8.71 2.69 -1.01
C ALA A 135 9.78 1.77 -1.58
N HIS A 136 11.02 1.98 -1.15
CA HIS A 136 12.10 1.05 -1.46
C HIS A 136 12.20 -0.04 -0.40
N ARG A 137 12.45 -1.28 -0.87
CA ARG A 137 12.81 -2.39 0.01
C ARG A 137 14.27 -2.24 0.41
N MET A 138 14.54 -2.19 1.71
CA MET A 138 15.88 -2.40 2.23
C MET A 138 15.96 -3.80 2.85
N ALA A 139 16.96 -4.56 2.46
CA ALA A 139 17.27 -5.83 3.10
C ALA A 139 18.02 -5.54 4.41
N GLU A 140 17.38 -5.75 5.53
CA GLU A 140 18.03 -5.83 6.82
C GLU A 140 18.26 -7.30 7.17
N ASN A 141 19.45 -7.79 6.95
CA ASN A 141 19.83 -9.20 7.06
C ASN A 141 19.03 -10.15 6.15
N LEU A 142 19.59 -11.28 5.79
CA LEU A 142 19.13 -12.24 4.77
C LEU A 142 17.66 -12.71 4.83
N ASN A 143 16.86 -12.28 5.82
CA ASN A 143 15.50 -12.78 6.04
C ASN A 143 14.42 -11.74 6.30
N THR A 144 14.68 -10.42 6.23
CA THR A 144 13.65 -9.40 6.51
C THR A 144 13.73 -8.24 5.53
N SER A 145 12.72 -8.12 4.68
CA SER A 145 12.57 -6.95 3.79
C SER A 145 11.82 -5.85 4.53
N ILE A 146 12.50 -4.76 4.86
CA ILE A 146 11.87 -3.56 5.40
C ILE A 146 11.57 -2.63 4.23
N ALA A 147 10.31 -2.21 4.09
CA ALA A 147 9.96 -1.17 3.14
C ALA A 147 10.39 0.19 3.70
N VAL A 148 11.39 0.80 3.10
CA VAL A 148 11.80 2.17 3.37
C VAL A 148 11.37 3.06 2.22
N LEU A 149 10.69 4.15 2.55
CA LEU A 149 10.34 5.17 1.57
C LEU A 149 11.56 5.93 1.11
N THR A 150 11.89 5.81 -0.15
CA THR A 150 12.57 6.88 -0.87
C THR A 150 11.56 7.59 -1.75
N ALA A 151 11.72 8.90 -1.87
CA ALA A 151 10.99 9.66 -2.86
C ALA A 151 11.06 8.93 -4.20
N ALA A 152 9.90 8.53 -4.70
CA ALA A 152 9.85 8.07 -6.07
C ALA A 152 10.29 9.24 -6.93
N SER A 153 11.27 8.99 -7.77
CA SER A 153 11.76 9.98 -8.70
C SER A 153 10.59 10.58 -9.47
N GLU A 154 10.62 11.89 -9.67
CA GLU A 154 9.70 12.61 -10.55
C GLU A 154 9.57 11.97 -11.93
N GLU A 155 10.49 11.11 -12.33
CA GLU A 155 10.47 10.37 -13.59
C GLU A 155 9.28 9.42 -13.76
N ILE A 156 8.82 8.75 -12.70
CA ILE A 156 7.63 7.90 -12.81
C ILE A 156 6.37 8.78 -12.93
N ASN A 157 6.30 9.84 -12.15
CA ASN A 157 5.18 10.78 -12.18
C ASN A 157 5.04 11.52 -13.52
N ASN A 158 6.14 11.95 -14.11
CA ASN A 158 6.09 12.76 -15.34
C ASN A 158 5.81 11.94 -16.60
N HIS A 159 6.21 10.65 -16.64
CA HIS A 159 6.05 9.82 -17.85
C HIS A 159 4.71 9.13 -17.96
N ILE A 160 4.08 8.82 -16.82
CA ILE A 160 2.90 7.95 -16.79
C ILE A 160 1.60 8.74 -16.64
N PHE A 161 1.56 9.77 -15.78
CA PHE A 161 0.32 10.44 -15.42
C PHE A 161 0.13 11.85 -16.00
N ARG A 162 1.19 12.63 -16.23
CA ARG A 162 1.05 14.01 -16.70
C ARG A 162 0.76 14.17 -18.20
N LYS A 163 0.92 13.14 -19.02
CA LYS A 163 0.71 13.25 -20.48
C LYS A 163 -0.67 12.84 -20.96
N GLY A 164 -1.64 12.58 -20.07
CA GLY A 164 -3.01 12.25 -20.48
C GLY A 164 -3.12 11.01 -21.38
N GLN A 165 -2.03 10.30 -21.58
CA GLN A 165 -1.99 9.03 -22.26
C GLN A 165 -1.81 7.96 -21.19
N VAL A 166 -2.94 7.48 -20.67
CA VAL A 166 -2.98 6.14 -20.07
C VAL A 166 -2.55 5.19 -21.17
N THR A 167 -1.25 4.97 -21.29
CA THR A 167 -0.73 3.97 -22.19
C THR A 167 -1.18 2.64 -21.61
N LEU A 168 -2.18 2.06 -22.23
CA LEU A 168 -2.70 0.72 -22.06
C LEU A 168 -1.55 -0.27 -21.85
N GLY A 169 -1.27 -0.65 -20.61
CA GLY A 169 -0.19 -1.59 -20.33
C GLY A 169 0.43 -1.48 -18.93
N PHE A 170 -0.30 -0.97 -17.93
CA PHE A 170 0.12 -1.16 -16.55
C PHE A 170 0.11 -2.65 -16.23
N SER A 171 1.28 -3.27 -16.33
CA SER A 171 1.43 -4.65 -15.91
C SER A 171 1.42 -4.76 -14.39
N SER A 172 1.04 -5.93 -13.87
CA SER A 172 1.12 -6.29 -12.45
C SER A 172 2.49 -5.97 -11.81
N ALA A 173 3.53 -5.84 -12.61
CA ALA A 173 4.88 -5.43 -12.19
C ALA A 173 4.94 -4.00 -11.65
N LEU A 174 4.03 -3.11 -12.04
CA LEU A 174 3.99 -1.71 -11.56
C LEU A 174 3.26 -1.55 -10.24
N ILE A 175 2.36 -2.49 -9.86
CA ILE A 175 1.77 -2.49 -8.52
C ILE A 175 2.69 -3.33 -7.62
N GLY A 176 3.86 -2.78 -7.37
CA GLY A 176 4.81 -3.30 -6.41
C GLY A 176 4.28 -3.18 -4.98
N SER A 177 5.01 -3.76 -4.06
CA SER A 177 4.74 -3.58 -2.64
C SER A 177 5.26 -2.23 -2.16
N GLY A 178 4.49 -1.55 -1.28
CA GLY A 178 4.87 -0.26 -0.75
C GLY A 178 4.66 0.89 -1.74
N MET A 179 3.63 0.80 -2.56
CA MET A 179 3.21 1.89 -3.44
C MET A 179 2.04 2.65 -2.84
N ALA A 180 2.10 3.97 -2.90
CA ALA A 180 1.02 4.86 -2.52
C ALA A 180 0.60 5.73 -3.69
N PHE A 181 -0.68 6.00 -3.80
CA PHE A 181 -1.29 6.79 -4.86
C PHE A 181 -2.31 7.77 -4.29
N ASP A 182 -2.51 8.90 -4.97
CA ASP A 182 -3.73 9.67 -4.80
C ASP A 182 -4.95 8.78 -4.99
N PHE A 183 -5.88 8.82 -4.04
CA PHE A 183 -6.98 7.84 -3.99
C PHE A 183 -7.94 8.01 -5.16
N ALA A 184 -8.37 9.24 -5.46
CA ALA A 184 -9.32 9.50 -6.54
C ALA A 184 -8.73 9.13 -7.91
N MET A 185 -7.46 9.47 -8.14
CA MET A 185 -6.73 9.09 -9.35
C MET A 185 -6.63 7.57 -9.47
N PHE A 186 -6.23 6.87 -8.40
CA PHE A 186 -6.10 5.42 -8.44
C PHE A 186 -7.46 4.72 -8.63
N HIS A 187 -8.52 5.24 -8.00
CA HIS A 187 -9.88 4.75 -8.18
C HIS A 187 -10.35 4.82 -9.63
N GLU A 188 -9.99 5.89 -10.35
CA GLU A 188 -10.30 6.06 -11.77
C GLU A 188 -9.55 5.07 -12.66
N ILE A 189 -8.26 4.84 -12.38
CA ILE A 189 -7.41 3.98 -13.23
C ILE A 189 -7.49 2.49 -12.86
N ALA A 190 -7.84 2.13 -11.63
CA ALA A 190 -7.85 0.74 -11.17
C ALA A 190 -8.65 -0.20 -12.08
N PRO A 191 -9.85 0.15 -12.59
CA PRO A 191 -10.60 -0.71 -13.50
C PRO A 191 -9.88 -1.00 -14.83
N THR A 192 -8.94 -0.16 -15.24
CA THR A 192 -8.20 -0.28 -16.50
C THR A 192 -6.94 -1.14 -16.39
N LEU A 193 -6.52 -1.47 -15.15
CA LEU A 193 -5.31 -2.24 -14.90
C LEU A 193 -5.48 -3.67 -15.42
N LYS A 194 -4.45 -4.20 -16.08
CA LYS A 194 -4.42 -5.57 -16.56
C LYS A 194 -3.49 -6.40 -15.69
N GLY A 195 -4.03 -7.48 -15.11
CA GLY A 195 -3.24 -8.52 -14.48
C GLY A 195 -2.64 -9.46 -15.53
N SER A 196 -1.37 -9.75 -15.40
CA SER A 196 -0.72 -10.86 -16.13
C SER A 196 -0.77 -12.10 -15.28
#